data_ecf6a59fe3421d7afaa0661238c3fe6e
#
_entry.id   ecf6a59fe3421d7afaa0661238c3fe6e
#
_cell.length_a   1.000
_cell.length_b   1.000
_cell.length_c   1.000
_cell.angle_alpha   90.00
_cell.angle_beta   90.00
_cell.angle_gamma   90.00
#
_symmetry.space_group_name_H-M   'P 1'
#
loop_
_entity.id
_entity.type
_entity.pdbx_description
1 polymer ?
#
loop_
_entity_poly.entity_id
_entity_poly.type
_entity_poly.pdbx_seq_one_letter_code
_entity_poly.pdbx_strand_id
1 'polypeptide(L)'
;MDGDPVFCSLLNGDARDRGIWRFDLEGQTSATQRYERNTAILVTRLESEDGSAVEVHDFAPRFERSGRMYRPVAYARIVRPVAGAPRMRVVLAPMMEYGAKLAETTNGTNHVRYLIGPQALRLTTDAPVGYVLEGRSY
;
A
#
# COMPACT_ATOMS: atom_id res chain seq x y z
N MET A 1 -14.17 14.22 4.72
CA MET A 1 -14.22 12.95 5.46
C MET A 1 -13.63 13.25 6.82
N ASP A 2 -14.48 13.33 7.80
CA ASP A 2 -14.06 13.57 9.18
C ASP A 2 -14.15 12.22 9.88
N GLY A 3 -13.01 11.61 10.12
CA GLY A 3 -12.90 10.30 10.77
C GLY A 3 -11.50 10.09 11.30
N ASP A 4 -11.35 9.05 12.10
CA ASP A 4 -10.07 8.67 12.68
C ASP A 4 -9.03 8.36 11.59
N PRO A 5 -7.76 8.70 11.81
CA PRO A 5 -6.69 8.36 10.89
C PRO A 5 -6.52 6.85 10.81
N VAL A 6 -6.58 6.32 9.59
CA VAL A 6 -6.43 4.88 9.30
C VAL A 6 -4.97 4.49 9.21
N PHE A 7 -4.14 5.36 8.62
CA PHE A 7 -2.69 5.22 8.50
C PHE A 7 -2.00 6.23 9.40
N CYS A 8 -1.73 5.83 10.62
CA CYS A 8 -1.26 6.69 11.71
C CYS A 8 0.05 6.20 12.34
N SER A 9 0.92 5.56 11.55
CA SER A 9 2.19 5.01 12.05
C SER A 9 3.07 6.05 12.75
N LEU A 10 3.03 7.31 12.32
CA LEU A 10 3.76 8.40 12.97
C LEU A 10 3.27 8.72 14.39
N LEU A 11 2.03 8.34 14.73
CA LEU A 11 1.47 8.54 16.07
C LEU A 11 1.74 7.34 16.99
N ASN A 12 2.15 6.20 16.45
CA ASN A 12 2.25 4.94 17.20
C ASN A 12 3.68 4.64 17.71
N GLY A 13 4.59 5.60 17.66
CA GLY A 13 5.97 5.45 18.14
C GLY A 13 6.69 4.30 17.43
N ASP A 14 7.24 3.34 18.19
CA ASP A 14 8.04 2.23 17.67
C ASP A 14 7.24 1.07 17.05
N ALA A 15 5.92 1.15 16.96
CA ALA A 15 5.08 0.10 16.39
C ALA A 15 5.15 0.07 14.87
N ARG A 16 6.25 -0.46 14.31
CA ARG A 16 6.61 -0.41 12.88
C ARG A 16 5.59 -1.02 11.93
N ASP A 17 4.73 -1.93 12.38
CA ASP A 17 3.78 -2.67 11.54
C ASP A 17 2.32 -2.31 11.85
N ARG A 18 2.05 -1.11 12.37
CA ARG A 18 0.71 -0.62 12.68
C ARG A 18 0.43 0.73 12.04
N GLY A 19 -0.78 0.91 11.53
CA GLY A 19 -1.19 2.14 10.89
C GLY A 19 -0.40 2.46 9.61
N ILE A 20 -0.07 1.43 8.82
CA ILE A 20 0.81 1.56 7.66
C ILE A 20 0.33 0.75 6.47
N TRP A 21 0.70 1.21 5.30
CA TRP A 21 0.67 0.44 4.05
C TRP A 21 2.01 0.63 3.34
N ARG A 22 2.89 -0.38 3.42
CA ARG A 22 4.21 -0.34 2.81
C ARG A 22 4.55 -1.63 2.06
N PHE A 23 5.58 -1.54 1.27
CA PHE A 23 6.25 -2.67 0.64
C PHE A 23 7.65 -2.82 1.23
N ASP A 24 8.00 -4.03 1.63
CA ASP A 24 9.35 -4.37 2.09
C ASP A 24 10.01 -5.25 1.03
N LEU A 25 11.15 -4.81 0.49
CA LEU A 25 11.98 -5.61 -0.41
C LEU A 25 12.98 -6.41 0.41
N GLU A 26 13.11 -7.72 0.16
CA GLU A 26 14.14 -8.53 0.83
C GLU A 26 15.54 -8.01 0.49
N GLY A 27 16.41 -7.88 1.51
CA GLY A 27 17.75 -7.35 1.34
C GLY A 27 17.81 -5.87 0.91
N GLN A 28 16.77 -5.07 1.17
CA GLN A 28 16.74 -3.67 0.76
C GLN A 28 17.92 -2.87 1.33
N THR A 29 18.66 -2.21 0.44
CA THR A 29 19.81 -1.34 0.76
C THR A 29 19.53 0.12 0.51
N SER A 30 18.68 0.44 -0.47
CA SER A 30 18.39 1.82 -0.82
C SER A 30 16.91 2.03 -1.16
N ALA A 31 16.48 3.29 -1.02
CA ALA A 31 15.19 3.77 -1.50
C ALA A 31 15.35 5.19 -2.04
N THR A 32 14.87 5.43 -3.24
CA THR A 32 14.84 6.76 -3.86
C THR A 32 13.45 7.11 -4.32
N GLN A 33 13.11 8.39 -4.32
CA GLN A 33 11.78 8.85 -4.72
C GLN A 33 11.87 9.98 -5.75
N ARG A 34 10.98 9.95 -6.71
CA ARG A 34 10.77 11.02 -7.68
C ARG A 34 9.30 11.13 -8.06
N TYR A 35 8.87 12.32 -8.42
CA TYR A 35 7.60 12.45 -9.13
C TYR A 35 7.79 12.17 -10.63
N GLU A 36 6.82 11.50 -11.23
CA GLU A 36 6.78 11.41 -12.68
C GLU A 36 6.50 12.79 -13.28
N ARG A 37 7.21 13.13 -14.35
CA ARG A 37 7.17 14.48 -14.94
C ARG A 37 5.73 14.91 -15.27
N ASN A 38 5.34 16.09 -14.79
CA ASN A 38 4.02 16.69 -14.99
C ASN A 38 2.85 15.86 -14.44
N THR A 39 3.08 15.04 -13.45
CA THR A 39 2.04 14.21 -12.81
C THR A 39 2.08 14.33 -11.29
N ALA A 40 1.04 13.81 -10.63
CA ALA A 40 1.03 13.58 -9.18
C ALA A 40 1.32 12.10 -8.84
N ILE A 41 2.03 11.39 -9.72
CA ILE A 41 2.46 10.01 -9.50
C ILE A 41 3.81 10.04 -8.80
N LEU A 42 3.86 9.51 -7.58
CA LEU A 42 5.11 9.30 -6.86
C LEU A 42 5.68 7.94 -7.25
N VAL A 43 6.91 7.90 -7.71
CA VAL A 43 7.66 6.67 -8.00
C VAL A 43 8.70 6.47 -6.92
N THR A 44 8.59 5.38 -6.18
CA THR A 44 9.58 4.94 -5.20
C THR A 44 10.34 3.75 -5.78
N ARG A 45 11.64 3.89 -5.96
CA ARG A 45 12.54 2.81 -6.36
C ARG A 45 13.22 2.23 -5.15
N LEU A 46 13.08 0.92 -4.95
CA LEU A 46 13.74 0.14 -3.92
C LEU A 46 14.79 -0.77 -4.59
N GLU A 47 15.96 -0.86 -3.99
CA GLU A 47 17.06 -1.70 -4.46
C GLU A 47 17.57 -2.59 -3.34
N SER A 48 17.92 -3.81 -3.67
CA SER A 48 18.46 -4.81 -2.75
C SER A 48 19.94 -5.08 -2.99
N GLU A 49 20.58 -5.72 -2.02
CA GLU A 49 22.01 -6.06 -2.04
C GLU A 49 22.40 -7.02 -3.18
N ASP A 50 21.45 -7.84 -3.66
CA ASP A 50 21.65 -8.77 -4.78
C ASP A 50 21.48 -8.11 -6.15
N GLY A 51 21.23 -6.80 -6.20
CA GLY A 51 20.97 -6.05 -7.43
C GLY A 51 19.55 -6.12 -7.94
N SER A 52 18.65 -6.81 -7.24
CA SER A 52 17.23 -6.78 -7.57
C SER A 52 16.63 -5.41 -7.25
N ALA A 53 15.67 -4.97 -8.05
CA ALA A 53 15.03 -3.68 -7.86
C ALA A 53 13.56 -3.69 -8.28
N VAL A 54 12.78 -2.87 -7.60
CA VAL A 54 11.36 -2.62 -7.90
C VAL A 54 11.06 -1.13 -7.94
N GLU A 55 10.07 -0.75 -8.74
CA GLU A 55 9.45 0.57 -8.68
C GLU A 55 8.00 0.45 -8.18
N VAL A 56 7.66 1.28 -7.22
CA VAL A 56 6.29 1.44 -6.71
C VAL A 56 5.77 2.77 -7.20
N HIS A 57 4.68 2.74 -7.98
CA HIS A 57 4.02 3.94 -8.51
C HIS A 57 2.75 4.19 -7.70
N ASP A 58 2.72 5.30 -6.99
CA ASP A 58 1.67 5.69 -6.05
C ASP A 58 0.86 6.86 -6.59
N PHE A 59 -0.47 6.71 -6.67
CA PHE A 59 -1.35 7.78 -7.15
C PHE A 59 -2.81 7.62 -6.71
N ALA A 60 -3.53 8.74 -6.69
CA ALA A 60 -4.99 8.77 -6.61
C ALA A 60 -5.57 8.79 -8.04
N PRO A 61 -6.35 7.78 -8.47
CA PRO A 61 -6.84 7.69 -9.84
C PRO A 61 -7.72 8.89 -10.22
N ARG A 62 -7.47 9.44 -11.40
CA ARG A 62 -8.31 10.44 -12.07
C ARG A 62 -8.39 10.08 -13.54
N PHE A 63 -9.60 9.94 -14.05
CA PHE A 63 -9.79 9.59 -15.45
C PHE A 63 -11.09 10.16 -15.99
N GLU A 64 -11.10 10.43 -17.28
CA GLU A 64 -12.31 10.83 -17.99
C GLU A 64 -13.03 9.59 -18.54
N ARG A 65 -14.34 9.57 -18.36
CA ARG A 65 -15.23 8.55 -18.93
C ARG A 65 -16.52 9.22 -19.37
N SER A 66 -16.88 9.06 -20.66
CA SER A 66 -18.10 9.63 -21.23
C SER A 66 -18.23 11.15 -21.00
N GLY A 67 -17.15 11.90 -21.22
CA GLY A 67 -17.09 13.35 -21.03
C GLY A 67 -17.17 13.83 -19.58
N ARG A 68 -17.03 12.93 -18.59
CA ARG A 68 -17.04 13.28 -17.17
C ARG A 68 -15.76 12.87 -16.48
N MET A 69 -15.22 13.75 -15.66
CA MET A 69 -14.05 13.47 -14.84
C MET A 69 -14.46 12.67 -13.60
N TYR A 70 -13.92 11.45 -13.47
CA TYR A 70 -14.07 10.59 -12.31
C TYR A 70 -12.88 10.73 -11.36
N ARG A 71 -13.21 10.83 -10.07
CA ARG A 71 -12.23 10.91 -8.98
C ARG A 71 -12.68 9.96 -7.88
N PRO A 72 -12.49 8.64 -8.06
CA PRO A 72 -12.89 7.68 -7.03
C PRO A 72 -12.12 7.94 -5.74
N VAL A 73 -12.75 7.63 -4.60
CA VAL A 73 -12.07 7.63 -3.30
C VAL A 73 -11.23 6.35 -3.25
N ALA A 74 -10.10 6.39 -3.93
CA ALA A 74 -9.20 5.26 -4.08
C ALA A 74 -7.75 5.73 -4.15
N TYR A 75 -6.85 4.86 -3.72
CA TYR A 75 -5.41 5.02 -3.85
C TYR A 75 -4.86 3.77 -4.54
N ALA A 76 -4.08 3.97 -5.59
CA ALA A 76 -3.49 2.88 -6.36
C ALA A 76 -1.98 2.83 -6.13
N ARG A 77 -1.46 1.63 -5.99
CA ARG A 77 -0.04 1.33 -5.87
C ARG A 77 0.31 0.24 -6.87
N ILE A 78 1.06 0.57 -7.90
CA ILE A 78 1.51 -0.39 -8.91
C ILE A 78 2.96 -0.74 -8.62
N VAL A 79 3.21 -2.02 -8.40
CA VAL A 79 4.57 -2.54 -8.17
C VAL A 79 5.08 -3.18 -9.46
N ARG A 80 6.29 -2.79 -9.88
CA ARG A 80 6.94 -3.28 -11.09
C ARG A 80 8.35 -3.75 -10.78
N PRO A 81 8.70 -5.01 -11.03
CA PRO A 81 10.08 -5.43 -11.01
C PRO A 81 10.84 -4.73 -12.15
N VAL A 82 12.00 -4.15 -11.86
CA VAL A 82 12.83 -3.43 -12.85
C VAL A 82 14.22 -4.03 -12.99
N ALA A 83 14.66 -4.86 -12.05
CA ALA A 83 15.89 -5.62 -12.14
C ALA A 83 15.83 -6.89 -11.29
N GLY A 84 16.51 -7.95 -11.71
CA GLY A 84 16.65 -9.20 -10.97
C GLY A 84 15.34 -9.95 -10.77
N ALA A 85 15.25 -10.65 -9.65
CA ALA A 85 14.07 -11.41 -9.22
C ALA A 85 13.68 -10.97 -7.78
N PRO A 86 13.16 -9.74 -7.62
CA PRO A 86 12.89 -9.18 -6.31
C PRO A 86 11.80 -9.95 -5.57
N ARG A 87 12.02 -10.19 -4.29
CA ARG A 87 11.02 -10.76 -3.39
C ARG A 87 10.50 -9.69 -2.45
N MET A 88 9.20 -9.56 -2.37
CA MET A 88 8.56 -8.48 -1.64
C MET A 88 7.53 -8.97 -0.65
N ARG A 89 7.38 -8.22 0.42
CA ARG A 89 6.29 -8.36 1.39
C ARG A 89 5.41 -7.12 1.34
N VAL A 90 4.09 -7.33 1.30
CA VAL A 90 3.10 -6.26 1.44
C VAL A 90 2.66 -6.20 2.90
N VAL A 91 2.80 -5.03 3.52
CA VAL A 91 2.30 -4.78 4.87
C VAL A 91 1.16 -3.77 4.80
N LEU A 92 -0.04 -4.21 5.12
CA LEU A 92 -1.23 -3.37 5.20
C LEU A 92 -1.93 -3.63 6.53
N ALA A 93 -1.77 -2.70 7.46
CA ALA A 93 -2.27 -2.80 8.83
C ALA A 93 -2.99 -1.50 9.23
N PRO A 94 -4.20 -1.26 8.69
CA PRO A 94 -4.98 -0.08 9.04
C PRO A 94 -5.46 -0.15 10.50
N MET A 95 -5.50 1.01 11.15
CA MET A 95 -5.88 1.15 12.55
C MET A 95 -7.21 1.86 12.71
N MET A 96 -7.77 1.74 13.90
CA MET A 96 -8.94 2.47 14.39
C MET A 96 -8.60 3.17 15.71
N GLU A 97 -9.51 4.03 16.17
CA GLU A 97 -9.42 4.67 17.48
C GLU A 97 -8.05 5.36 17.67
N TYR A 98 -7.64 6.15 16.67
CA TYR A 98 -6.36 6.89 16.67
C TYR A 98 -5.13 6.00 16.89
N GLY A 99 -5.16 4.76 16.37
CA GLY A 99 -4.03 3.84 16.46
C GLY A 99 -4.11 2.85 17.62
N ALA A 100 -5.15 2.89 18.44
CA ALA A 100 -5.28 2.00 19.58
C ALA A 100 -5.64 0.56 19.19
N LYS A 101 -6.36 0.37 18.08
CA LYS A 101 -6.94 -0.92 17.68
C LYS A 101 -6.69 -1.24 16.21
N LEU A 102 -6.33 -2.47 15.90
CA LEU A 102 -6.29 -2.98 14.53
C LEU A 102 -7.71 -3.14 13.97
N ALA A 103 -7.89 -2.86 12.68
CA ALA A 103 -9.14 -3.09 11.99
C ALA A 103 -9.42 -4.59 11.86
N GLU A 104 -10.67 -4.99 12.08
CA GLU A 104 -11.11 -6.35 11.80
C GLU A 104 -11.09 -6.62 10.31
N THR A 105 -10.75 -7.85 9.90
CA THR A 105 -10.60 -8.20 8.49
C THR A 105 -11.56 -9.29 8.05
N THR A 106 -12.04 -9.15 6.82
CA THR A 106 -12.67 -10.23 6.05
C THR A 106 -12.02 -10.28 4.67
N ASN A 107 -11.93 -11.44 4.05
CA ASN A 107 -11.24 -11.59 2.77
C ASN A 107 -12.00 -12.46 1.78
N GLY A 108 -11.69 -12.26 0.52
CA GLY A 108 -12.08 -13.08 -0.61
C GLY A 108 -10.86 -13.47 -1.44
N THR A 109 -11.08 -13.93 -2.66
CA THR A 109 -10.00 -14.45 -3.53
C THR A 109 -8.99 -13.38 -3.94
N ASN A 110 -9.43 -12.15 -4.16
CA ASN A 110 -8.61 -11.03 -4.68
C ASN A 110 -8.77 -9.74 -3.89
N HIS A 111 -9.30 -9.81 -2.67
CA HIS A 111 -9.50 -8.62 -1.85
C HIS A 111 -9.48 -8.93 -0.36
N VAL A 112 -9.12 -7.91 0.41
CA VAL A 112 -9.28 -7.86 1.87
C VAL A 112 -10.14 -6.65 2.20
N ARG A 113 -11.09 -6.80 3.11
CA ARG A 113 -11.86 -5.70 3.68
C ARG A 113 -11.44 -5.50 5.13
N TYR A 114 -11.18 -4.27 5.47
CA TYR A 114 -10.87 -3.82 6.82
C TYR A 114 -12.06 -3.03 7.34
N LEU A 115 -12.64 -3.48 8.43
CA LEU A 115 -13.80 -2.83 9.06
C LEU A 115 -13.29 -1.75 10.04
N ILE A 116 -13.66 -0.50 9.77
CA ILE A 116 -13.15 0.68 10.50
C ILE A 116 -14.36 1.46 10.98
N GLY A 117 -14.91 1.05 12.13
CA GLY A 117 -16.16 1.61 12.64
C GLY A 117 -17.29 1.48 11.60
N PRO A 118 -17.96 2.58 11.23
CA PRO A 118 -19.04 2.56 10.22
C PRO A 118 -18.52 2.48 8.78
N GLN A 119 -17.22 2.54 8.56
CA GLN A 119 -16.59 2.54 7.25
C GLN A 119 -15.87 1.21 6.97
N ALA A 120 -15.58 0.94 5.70
CA ALA A 120 -14.74 -0.17 5.29
C ALA A 120 -13.69 0.29 4.28
N LEU A 121 -12.44 -0.04 4.55
CA LEU A 121 -11.37 0.03 3.57
C LEU A 121 -11.34 -1.30 2.80
N ARG A 122 -11.24 -1.25 1.48
CA ARG A 122 -11.06 -2.45 0.65
C ARG A 122 -9.74 -2.39 -0.09
N LEU A 123 -8.88 -3.34 0.18
CA LEU A 123 -7.76 -3.67 -0.70
C LEU A 123 -8.25 -4.61 -1.80
N THR A 124 -8.09 -4.24 -3.06
CA THR A 124 -8.19 -5.14 -4.20
C THR A 124 -6.79 -5.32 -4.77
N THR A 125 -6.35 -6.55 -4.99
CA THR A 125 -4.96 -6.85 -5.36
C THR A 125 -4.90 -8.06 -6.29
N ASP A 126 -3.90 -8.09 -7.15
CA ASP A 126 -3.47 -9.24 -7.95
C ASP A 126 -2.42 -10.10 -7.23
N ALA A 127 -1.84 -9.58 -6.14
CA ALA A 127 -1.00 -10.37 -5.25
C ALA A 127 -1.80 -11.46 -4.52
N PRO A 128 -1.20 -12.60 -4.17
CA PRO A 128 -1.87 -13.65 -3.40
C PRO A 128 -2.36 -13.10 -2.04
N VAL A 129 -3.67 -13.06 -1.85
CA VAL A 129 -4.30 -12.49 -0.63
C VAL A 129 -3.78 -13.16 0.65
N GLY A 130 -3.56 -14.49 0.61
CA GLY A 130 -2.97 -15.22 1.74
C GLY A 130 -1.62 -14.67 2.16
N TYR A 131 -0.75 -14.34 1.20
CA TYR A 131 0.57 -13.77 1.48
C TYR A 131 0.49 -12.38 2.10
N VAL A 132 -0.47 -11.57 1.64
CA VAL A 132 -0.72 -10.24 2.23
C VAL A 132 -1.18 -10.37 3.68
N LEU A 133 -2.11 -11.29 3.98
CA LEU A 133 -2.65 -11.51 5.32
C LEU A 133 -1.62 -12.11 6.28
N GLU A 134 -0.79 -13.03 5.80
CA GLU A 134 0.24 -13.71 6.57
C GLU A 134 1.55 -12.89 6.65
N GLY A 135 1.65 -11.78 5.90
CA GLY A 135 2.87 -10.98 5.82
C GLY A 135 4.05 -11.72 5.21
N ARG A 136 3.79 -12.60 4.24
CA ARG A 136 4.81 -13.41 3.56
C ARG A 136 5.34 -12.70 2.32
N SER A 137 6.62 -12.92 2.02
CA SER A 137 7.23 -12.49 0.75
C SER A 137 6.84 -13.41 -0.41
N TYR A 138 6.76 -12.87 -1.60
CA TYR A 138 6.49 -13.58 -2.86
C TYR A 138 7.30 -12.98 -4.00
#